data_4e789ca5d90312d17360e00d068343c4
#
_entry.id   4e789ca5d90312d17360e00d068343c4
#
_cell.length_a   1.000
_cell.length_b   1.000
_cell.length_c   1.000
_cell.angle_alpha   90.00
_cell.angle_beta   90.00
_cell.angle_gamma   90.00
#
_symmetry.space_group_name_H-M   'P 1'
#
loop_
_entity.id
_entity.type
_entity.pdbx_description
1 polymer ?
#
loop_
_entity_poly.entity_id
_entity_poly.type
_entity_poly.pdbx_seq_one_letter_code
_entity_poly.pdbx_strand_id
1 'polypeptide(L)'
;MILPLGDEPNPSSVPVVTYALIAVNCAAYLFVTLPLSFVGPEPGDPVVVEYLTALQQAMSRPLSPRAVDAIMRGLSQYDLFVFQWGFRPVAPQTLDLVTAMFLHAGFFHLAGNMLFLWIYGDNVEHRLGRMRYLIAYLGTGVAATLFHLLIAGPSPLPLLGASGAISGVLGFYFVWFPRNRVRLWVMLFPFFMNVIYAPARWVLGFYVIVDNILPLVATAGTPGGGVAYGAHIGGFLGGVVVAWVANRGAVLTRPSDFGTQPAPGAHHEPPGSLAALIEDGDFEAAARMYVGLSTRETTRVMTERQSLLLGNWMAARGHIHAALAVFQRYLVDYPIGEGAADAHVGAGLLQLRAFGQPTAAYQHLVEALELKPSPRTESLARQGLAQITALQKFQINSM
;
A
#
# COMPACT_ATOMS: atom_id res chain seq x y z
N MET A 1 22.77 5.95 -9.49
CA MET A 1 21.83 6.16 -8.37
C MET A 1 20.46 6.41 -8.95
N ILE A 2 19.43 5.75 -8.42
CA ILE A 2 18.03 5.99 -8.81
C ILE A 2 17.30 6.38 -7.54
N LEU A 3 16.63 7.55 -7.55
CA LEU A 3 15.92 8.08 -6.38
C LEU A 3 14.48 8.45 -6.78
N PRO A 4 13.46 7.91 -6.11
CA PRO A 4 12.08 8.36 -6.32
C PRO A 4 11.91 9.77 -5.75
N LEU A 5 11.28 10.65 -6.52
CA LEU A 5 10.99 12.04 -6.14
C LEU A 5 9.52 12.31 -5.86
N GLY A 6 8.64 11.39 -6.23
CA GLY A 6 7.20 11.51 -6.11
C GLY A 6 6.49 10.62 -7.10
N ASP A 7 5.17 10.66 -7.09
CA ASP A 7 4.32 9.93 -8.01
C ASP A 7 3.16 10.78 -8.53
N GLU A 8 2.46 10.30 -9.51
CA GLU A 8 1.29 10.94 -10.14
C GLU A 8 0.31 9.86 -10.64
N PRO A 9 -1.01 10.12 -10.51
CA PRO A 9 -1.66 11.25 -9.85
C PRO A 9 -1.69 11.09 -8.33
N ASN A 10 -1.76 12.24 -7.61
CA ASN A 10 -1.88 12.28 -6.17
C ASN A 10 -3.33 12.55 -5.71
N PRO A 11 -3.71 12.12 -4.49
CA PRO A 11 -5.02 12.41 -3.91
C PRO A 11 -5.24 13.90 -3.69
N SER A 12 -6.51 14.31 -3.67
CA SER A 12 -6.88 15.70 -3.37
C SER A 12 -6.96 16.00 -1.86
N SER A 13 -6.96 14.98 -1.01
CA SER A 13 -7.07 15.13 0.45
C SER A 13 -5.71 15.08 1.13
N VAL A 14 -5.58 15.79 2.25
CA VAL A 14 -4.36 15.78 3.07
C VAL A 14 -4.21 14.43 3.77
N PRO A 15 -3.05 13.74 3.62
CA PRO A 15 -2.77 12.44 4.23
C PRO A 15 -2.30 12.61 5.68
N VAL A 16 -3.25 12.81 6.60
CA VAL A 16 -2.99 13.19 8.00
C VAL A 16 -2.22 12.11 8.76
N VAL A 17 -2.56 10.82 8.55
CA VAL A 17 -1.89 9.71 9.26
C VAL A 17 -0.49 9.49 8.72
N THR A 18 -0.29 9.61 7.42
CA THR A 18 1.04 9.56 6.80
C THR A 18 1.96 10.62 7.40
N TYR A 19 1.49 11.88 7.47
CA TYR A 19 2.27 12.95 8.07
C TYR A 19 2.48 12.77 9.58
N ALA A 20 1.49 12.25 10.31
CA ALA A 20 1.64 11.93 11.72
C ALA A 20 2.69 10.84 11.95
N LEU A 21 2.69 9.77 11.15
CA LEU A 21 3.71 8.71 11.21
C LEU A 21 5.11 9.26 10.90
N ILE A 22 5.25 10.11 9.88
CA ILE A 22 6.51 10.79 9.58
C ILE A 22 6.95 11.65 10.77
N ALA A 23 6.06 12.47 11.32
CA ALA A 23 6.37 13.33 12.46
C ALA A 23 6.81 12.55 13.70
N VAL A 24 6.13 11.43 14.02
CA VAL A 24 6.49 10.56 15.16
C VAL A 24 7.87 9.93 14.95
N ASN A 25 8.17 9.41 13.75
CA ASN A 25 9.49 8.84 13.44
C ASN A 25 10.61 9.91 13.51
N CYS A 26 10.36 11.11 12.96
CA CYS A 26 11.30 12.22 13.06
C CYS A 26 11.48 12.67 14.52
N ALA A 27 10.42 12.73 15.32
CA ALA A 27 10.50 13.07 16.73
C ALA A 27 11.28 12.00 17.52
N ALA A 28 11.02 10.72 17.30
CA ALA A 28 11.79 9.64 17.92
C ALA A 28 13.28 9.75 17.57
N TYR A 29 13.60 10.06 16.32
CA TYR A 29 14.97 10.27 15.90
C TYR A 29 15.61 11.49 16.57
N LEU A 30 14.96 12.64 16.57
CA LEU A 30 15.52 13.89 17.10
C LEU A 30 15.64 13.88 18.62
N PHE A 31 14.70 13.29 19.34
CA PHE A 31 14.64 13.35 20.80
C PHE A 31 15.18 12.10 21.50
N VAL A 32 15.32 10.98 20.81
CA VAL A 32 15.84 9.71 21.36
C VAL A 32 17.13 9.31 20.64
N THR A 33 17.07 9.01 19.34
CA THR A 33 18.22 8.48 18.60
C THR A 33 19.40 9.44 18.64
N LEU A 34 19.18 10.68 18.22
CA LEU A 34 20.26 11.66 18.06
C LEU A 34 20.96 11.99 19.40
N PRO A 35 20.26 12.33 20.49
CA PRO A 35 20.91 12.59 21.77
C PRO A 35 21.69 11.38 22.32
N LEU A 36 21.07 10.19 22.33
CA LEU A 36 21.68 8.99 22.88
C LEU A 36 22.87 8.48 22.05
N SER A 37 22.94 8.83 20.76
CA SER A 37 24.05 8.44 19.88
C SER A 37 25.38 9.13 20.23
N PHE A 38 25.35 10.25 20.98
CA PHE A 38 26.55 10.96 21.41
C PHE A 38 26.97 10.67 22.85
N VAL A 39 26.22 9.82 23.55
CA VAL A 39 26.49 9.44 24.94
C VAL A 39 27.06 8.03 24.96
N GLY A 40 28.25 7.85 25.57
CA GLY A 40 28.82 6.53 25.81
C GLY A 40 28.05 5.73 26.87
N PRO A 41 28.23 4.40 26.94
CA PRO A 41 27.61 3.58 27.96
C PRO A 41 28.09 3.97 29.36
N GLU A 42 27.20 3.86 30.36
CA GLU A 42 27.56 4.09 31.74
C GLU A 42 28.49 2.96 32.27
N PRO A 43 29.51 3.28 33.07
CA PRO A 43 30.35 2.27 33.69
C PRO A 43 29.54 1.34 34.60
N GLY A 44 29.57 0.02 34.29
CA GLY A 44 28.86 -0.99 35.08
C GLY A 44 27.40 -1.21 34.70
N ASP A 45 26.92 -0.62 33.60
CA ASP A 45 25.59 -0.87 33.07
C ASP A 45 25.42 -2.38 32.72
N PRO A 46 24.49 -3.10 33.37
CA PRO A 46 24.28 -4.53 33.14
C PRO A 46 23.86 -4.84 31.69
N VAL A 47 23.24 -3.88 30.99
CA VAL A 47 22.83 -4.03 29.58
C VAL A 47 24.06 -4.17 28.65
N VAL A 48 25.18 -3.57 28.99
CA VAL A 48 26.44 -3.75 28.25
C VAL A 48 26.88 -5.22 28.26
N VAL A 49 26.80 -5.89 29.39
CA VAL A 49 27.18 -7.29 29.52
C VAL A 49 26.24 -8.19 28.71
N GLU A 50 24.94 -7.91 28.77
CA GLU A 50 23.93 -8.63 27.96
C GLU A 50 24.18 -8.42 26.46
N TYR A 51 24.45 -7.18 26.02
CA TYR A 51 24.75 -6.82 24.65
C TYR A 51 26.01 -7.55 24.14
N LEU A 52 27.10 -7.54 24.89
CA LEU A 52 28.34 -8.24 24.53
C LEU A 52 28.15 -9.75 24.44
N THR A 53 27.35 -10.32 25.35
CA THR A 53 26.99 -11.74 25.33
C THR A 53 26.18 -12.08 24.07
N ALA A 54 25.20 -11.24 23.71
CA ALA A 54 24.41 -11.40 22.49
C ALA A 54 25.30 -11.31 21.22
N LEU A 55 26.27 -10.39 21.19
CA LEU A 55 27.23 -10.32 20.09
C LEU A 55 28.09 -11.57 19.98
N GLN A 56 28.57 -12.12 21.10
CA GLN A 56 29.34 -13.38 21.09
C GLN A 56 28.50 -14.54 20.54
N GLN A 57 27.23 -14.63 20.93
CA GLN A 57 26.30 -15.62 20.40
C GLN A 57 26.11 -15.47 18.87
N ALA A 58 25.87 -14.23 18.42
CA ALA A 58 25.70 -13.94 16.99
C ALA A 58 26.93 -14.29 16.15
N MET A 59 28.13 -14.06 16.71
CA MET A 59 29.40 -14.35 16.04
C MET A 59 29.85 -15.81 16.19
N SER A 60 29.14 -16.60 17.00
CA SER A 60 29.50 -18.00 17.35
C SER A 60 30.93 -18.17 17.83
N ARG A 61 31.53 -17.14 18.45
CA ARG A 61 32.91 -17.13 18.96
C ARG A 61 33.06 -16.17 20.15
N PRO A 62 33.96 -16.46 21.10
CA PRO A 62 34.30 -15.52 22.17
C PRO A 62 34.92 -14.23 21.59
N LEU A 63 34.54 -13.10 22.19
CA LEU A 63 35.19 -11.82 21.88
C LEU A 63 36.56 -11.74 22.58
N SER A 64 37.60 -11.41 21.83
CA SER A 64 38.91 -11.13 22.44
C SER A 64 38.85 -9.81 23.26
N PRO A 65 39.72 -9.62 24.25
CA PRO A 65 39.76 -8.36 25.00
C PRO A 65 39.90 -7.12 24.09
N ARG A 66 40.74 -7.23 23.06
CA ARG A 66 40.89 -6.12 22.06
C ARG A 66 39.60 -5.84 21.28
N ALA A 67 38.79 -6.88 20.96
CA ALA A 67 37.52 -6.72 20.29
C ALA A 67 36.50 -6.05 21.24
N VAL A 68 36.47 -6.45 22.51
CA VAL A 68 35.63 -5.80 23.52
C VAL A 68 35.99 -4.33 23.65
N ASP A 69 37.28 -3.98 23.77
CA ASP A 69 37.72 -2.58 23.86
C ASP A 69 37.35 -1.77 22.62
N ALA A 70 37.42 -2.39 21.43
CA ALA A 70 37.05 -1.73 20.17
C ALA A 70 35.52 -1.47 20.11
N ILE A 71 34.74 -2.45 20.53
CA ILE A 71 33.26 -2.32 20.60
C ILE A 71 32.90 -1.23 21.61
N MET A 72 33.47 -1.26 22.83
CA MET A 72 33.18 -0.28 23.88
C MET A 72 33.50 1.16 23.48
N ARG A 73 34.55 1.37 22.68
CA ARG A 73 34.86 2.71 22.16
C ARG A 73 33.85 3.24 21.14
N GLY A 74 33.14 2.36 20.44
CA GLY A 74 32.14 2.73 19.45
C GLY A 74 30.71 2.61 19.95
N LEU A 75 30.49 2.01 21.13
CA LEU A 75 29.16 1.76 21.68
C LEU A 75 28.57 3.07 22.24
N SER A 76 27.35 3.37 21.85
CA SER A 76 26.57 4.49 22.35
C SER A 76 25.42 4.01 23.27
N GLN A 77 24.85 4.94 24.05
CA GLN A 77 23.61 4.68 24.79
C GLN A 77 22.45 4.35 23.84
N TYR A 78 22.47 4.87 22.61
CA TYR A 78 21.47 4.52 21.61
C TYR A 78 21.54 3.04 21.19
N ASP A 79 22.74 2.48 21.04
CA ASP A 79 22.91 1.06 20.70
C ASP A 79 22.32 0.16 21.79
N LEU A 80 22.51 0.53 23.07
CA LEU A 80 21.89 -0.17 24.20
C LEU A 80 20.37 0.02 24.24
N PHE A 81 19.90 1.23 23.94
CA PHE A 81 18.46 1.51 23.83
C PHE A 81 17.81 0.68 22.72
N VAL A 82 18.42 0.59 21.55
CA VAL A 82 17.97 -0.28 20.46
C VAL A 82 18.00 -1.75 20.84
N PHE A 83 19.02 -2.16 21.58
CA PHE A 83 19.10 -3.54 22.07
C PHE A 83 17.96 -3.89 23.02
N GLN A 84 17.50 -2.94 23.83
CA GLN A 84 16.38 -3.14 24.78
C GLN A 84 14.99 -3.03 24.11
N TRP A 85 14.79 -2.09 23.16
CA TRP A 85 13.49 -1.71 22.62
C TRP A 85 13.29 -2.11 21.16
N GLY A 86 14.33 -2.61 20.49
CA GLY A 86 14.25 -3.25 19.19
C GLY A 86 13.78 -4.70 19.33
N PHE A 87 13.18 -5.25 18.29
CA PHE A 87 12.68 -6.62 18.33
C PHE A 87 13.82 -7.63 18.24
N ARG A 88 14.05 -8.38 19.31
CA ARG A 88 15.07 -9.45 19.36
C ARG A 88 14.43 -10.83 19.12
N PRO A 89 14.75 -11.50 18.00
CA PRO A 89 14.20 -12.82 17.67
C PRO A 89 14.40 -13.91 18.75
N VAL A 90 15.49 -13.87 19.51
CA VAL A 90 15.76 -14.85 20.59
C VAL A 90 15.00 -14.58 21.89
N ALA A 91 14.54 -13.33 22.09
CA ALA A 91 13.83 -12.90 23.29
C ALA A 91 12.65 -11.98 22.90
N PRO A 92 11.66 -12.48 22.14
CA PRO A 92 10.62 -11.65 21.56
C PRO A 92 9.70 -11.08 22.65
N GLN A 93 9.48 -9.76 22.63
CA GLN A 93 8.48 -9.08 23.45
C GLN A 93 7.41 -8.48 22.57
N THR A 94 6.15 -8.53 23.05
CA THR A 94 5.02 -8.04 22.25
C THR A 94 5.11 -6.54 21.97
N LEU A 95 5.64 -5.75 22.92
CA LEU A 95 5.81 -4.31 22.76
C LEU A 95 6.84 -3.98 21.69
N ASP A 96 7.91 -4.79 21.56
CA ASP A 96 8.98 -4.59 20.60
C ASP A 96 8.51 -4.72 19.15
N LEU A 97 7.42 -5.46 18.92
CA LEU A 97 6.78 -5.53 17.59
C LEU A 97 6.33 -4.16 17.08
N VAL A 98 6.04 -3.23 18.01
CA VAL A 98 5.60 -1.87 17.67
C VAL A 98 6.72 -0.87 17.84
N THR A 99 7.45 -0.87 18.98
CA THR A 99 8.49 0.10 19.27
C THR A 99 9.62 0.05 18.24
N ALA A 100 10.00 -1.14 17.80
CA ALA A 100 11.03 -1.33 16.77
C ALA A 100 10.73 -0.59 15.46
N MET A 101 9.45 -0.38 15.11
CA MET A 101 9.06 0.34 13.87
C MET A 101 9.41 1.83 13.90
N PHE A 102 9.68 2.41 15.08
CA PHE A 102 9.97 3.83 15.27
C PHE A 102 11.45 4.12 15.55
N LEU A 103 12.28 3.08 15.65
CA LEU A 103 13.73 3.22 15.86
C LEU A 103 14.47 3.17 14.52
N HIS A 104 15.52 3.97 14.39
CA HIS A 104 16.29 4.05 13.14
C HIS A 104 17.80 4.07 13.42
N ALA A 105 18.57 3.26 12.70
CA ALA A 105 20.02 3.12 12.88
C ALA A 105 20.82 4.37 12.51
N GLY A 106 20.22 5.39 11.88
CA GLY A 106 20.86 6.62 11.51
C GLY A 106 20.04 7.48 10.56
N PHE A 107 20.55 8.67 10.25
CA PHE A 107 19.85 9.68 9.45
C PHE A 107 19.41 9.17 8.07
N PHE A 108 20.28 8.52 7.32
CA PHE A 108 19.93 8.03 5.98
C PHE A 108 18.88 6.91 6.01
N HIS A 109 18.89 6.08 7.07
CA HIS A 109 17.86 5.07 7.27
C HIS A 109 16.49 5.72 7.53
N LEU A 110 16.42 6.72 8.41
CA LEU A 110 15.22 7.51 8.62
C LEU A 110 14.77 8.22 7.35
N ALA A 111 15.67 8.97 6.70
CA ALA A 111 15.35 9.77 5.53
C ALA A 111 14.80 8.93 4.37
N GLY A 112 15.38 7.75 4.11
CA GLY A 112 14.88 6.79 3.14
C GLY A 112 13.47 6.30 3.47
N ASN A 113 13.24 5.88 4.71
CA ASN A 113 11.93 5.46 5.18
C ASN A 113 10.87 6.57 5.03
N MET A 114 11.18 7.78 5.47
CA MET A 114 10.24 8.90 5.40
C MET A 114 9.96 9.32 3.95
N LEU A 115 10.94 9.27 3.07
CA LEU A 115 10.76 9.53 1.64
C LEU A 115 9.77 8.54 1.00
N PHE A 116 9.95 7.24 1.24
CA PHE A 116 9.05 6.23 0.69
C PHE A 116 7.64 6.33 1.31
N LEU A 117 7.54 6.58 2.61
CA LEU A 117 6.25 6.77 3.26
C LEU A 117 5.53 8.02 2.73
N TRP A 118 6.26 9.10 2.49
CA TRP A 118 5.72 10.35 1.92
C TRP A 118 5.21 10.16 0.49
N ILE A 119 5.95 9.42 -0.36
CA ILE A 119 5.58 9.22 -1.77
C ILE A 119 4.37 8.28 -1.93
N TYR A 120 4.35 7.16 -1.18
CA TYR A 120 3.39 6.09 -1.43
C TYR A 120 2.25 6.02 -0.40
N GLY A 121 2.44 6.65 0.77
CA GLY A 121 1.50 6.57 1.88
C GLY A 121 0.20 7.31 1.63
N ASP A 122 0.24 8.46 0.99
CA ASP A 122 -0.90 9.34 0.73
C ASP A 122 -1.99 8.68 -0.11
N ASN A 123 -1.61 8.00 -1.18
CA ASN A 123 -2.51 7.26 -2.06
C ASN A 123 -3.20 6.10 -1.32
N VAL A 124 -2.45 5.36 -0.50
CA VAL A 124 -2.96 4.23 0.28
C VAL A 124 -3.86 4.71 1.41
N GLU A 125 -3.47 5.78 2.13
CA GLU A 125 -4.30 6.41 3.17
C GLU A 125 -5.63 6.91 2.59
N HIS A 126 -5.59 7.59 1.45
CA HIS A 126 -6.79 8.10 0.80
C HIS A 126 -7.76 6.96 0.46
N ARG A 127 -7.26 5.83 -0.04
CA ARG A 127 -8.09 4.68 -0.41
C ARG A 127 -8.67 3.94 0.79
N LEU A 128 -7.89 3.72 1.84
CA LEU A 128 -8.34 3.00 3.05
C LEU A 128 -9.12 3.86 4.02
N GLY A 129 -8.87 5.17 4.01
CA GLY A 129 -9.25 6.07 5.08
C GLY A 129 -8.31 5.96 6.30
N ARG A 130 -8.27 7.01 7.10
CA ARG A 130 -7.27 7.25 8.16
C ARG A 130 -7.09 6.07 9.14
N MET A 131 -8.18 5.61 9.77
CA MET A 131 -8.09 4.58 10.81
C MET A 131 -7.68 3.21 10.25
N ARG A 132 -8.26 2.81 9.10
CA ARG A 132 -7.90 1.54 8.46
C ARG A 132 -6.47 1.55 7.95
N TYR A 133 -5.99 2.70 7.48
CA TYR A 133 -4.61 2.87 7.05
C TYR A 133 -3.63 2.69 8.23
N LEU A 134 -3.90 3.32 9.38
CA LEU A 134 -3.07 3.15 10.57
C LEU A 134 -3.01 1.68 11.03
N ILE A 135 -4.17 1.01 11.07
CA ILE A 135 -4.24 -0.42 11.43
C ILE A 135 -3.47 -1.28 10.43
N ALA A 136 -3.62 -0.99 9.13
CA ALA A 136 -2.91 -1.71 8.06
C ALA A 136 -1.40 -1.50 8.13
N TYR A 137 -0.94 -0.27 8.39
CA TYR A 137 0.47 0.06 8.56
C TYR A 137 1.09 -0.73 9.72
N LEU A 138 0.50 -0.67 10.90
CA LEU A 138 0.99 -1.39 12.08
C LEU A 138 0.89 -2.92 11.88
N GLY A 139 -0.22 -3.40 11.32
CA GLY A 139 -0.43 -4.82 11.05
C GLY A 139 0.57 -5.41 10.06
N THR A 140 0.89 -4.70 8.98
CA THR A 140 1.91 -5.15 8.01
C THR A 140 3.32 -5.08 8.59
N GLY A 141 3.60 -4.12 9.49
CA GLY A 141 4.86 -4.07 10.23
C GLY A 141 5.04 -5.28 11.16
N VAL A 142 3.99 -5.67 11.89
CA VAL A 142 3.99 -6.91 12.68
C VAL A 142 4.19 -8.14 11.79
N ALA A 143 3.44 -8.24 10.68
CA ALA A 143 3.59 -9.34 9.73
C ALA A 143 5.01 -9.43 9.14
N ALA A 144 5.63 -8.28 8.86
CA ALA A 144 7.01 -8.17 8.41
C ALA A 144 8.00 -8.77 9.40
N THR A 145 7.88 -8.39 10.67
CA THR A 145 8.72 -8.88 11.75
C THR A 145 8.56 -10.39 11.96
N LEU A 146 7.33 -10.88 11.98
CA LEU A 146 7.04 -12.31 12.12
C LEU A 146 7.54 -13.12 10.93
N PHE A 147 7.39 -12.61 9.70
CA PHE A 147 7.92 -13.27 8.51
C PHE A 147 9.46 -13.31 8.54
N HIS A 148 10.11 -12.23 8.97
CA HIS A 148 11.57 -12.22 9.15
C HIS A 148 12.02 -13.29 10.15
N LEU A 149 11.34 -13.40 11.29
CA LEU A 149 11.62 -14.43 12.28
C LEU A 149 11.53 -15.85 11.71
N LEU A 150 10.54 -16.12 10.84
CA LEU A 150 10.35 -17.42 10.20
C LEU A 150 11.51 -17.81 9.27
N ILE A 151 12.09 -16.84 8.52
CA ILE A 151 13.09 -17.13 7.51
C ILE A 151 14.54 -16.93 7.99
N ALA A 152 14.78 -15.97 8.89
CA ALA A 152 16.11 -15.68 9.41
C ALA A 152 16.45 -16.51 10.64
N GLY A 153 15.44 -17.10 11.30
CA GLY A 153 15.60 -17.82 12.54
C GLY A 153 15.92 -16.92 13.74
N PRO A 154 16.26 -17.52 14.88
CA PRO A 154 16.56 -16.79 16.10
C PRO A 154 17.88 -16.01 15.96
N SER A 155 17.83 -14.70 16.16
CA SER A 155 18.99 -13.80 16.19
C SER A 155 19.00 -13.04 17.52
N PRO A 156 20.14 -12.91 18.19
CA PRO A 156 20.26 -12.06 19.38
C PRO A 156 20.33 -10.56 19.05
N LEU A 157 20.57 -10.21 17.78
CA LEU A 157 20.62 -8.82 17.36
C LEU A 157 19.22 -8.27 17.07
N PRO A 158 18.93 -7.04 17.49
CA PRO A 158 17.62 -6.44 17.32
C PRO A 158 17.31 -6.06 15.87
N LEU A 159 16.05 -6.28 15.49
CA LEU A 159 15.43 -5.74 14.29
C LEU A 159 14.84 -4.36 14.63
N LEU A 160 15.02 -3.38 13.73
CA LEU A 160 14.49 -2.02 13.89
C LEU A 160 14.20 -1.36 12.55
N GLY A 161 13.31 -0.38 12.54
CA GLY A 161 12.98 0.45 11.41
C GLY A 161 11.53 0.32 10.94
N ALA A 162 11.00 1.42 10.40
CA ALA A 162 9.67 1.50 9.82
C ALA A 162 9.53 0.70 8.52
N SER A 163 10.65 0.24 7.95
CA SER A 163 10.72 -0.26 6.58
C SER A 163 9.86 -1.49 6.31
N GLY A 164 9.65 -2.36 7.29
CA GLY A 164 8.73 -3.50 7.16
C GLY A 164 7.28 -3.05 6.96
N ALA A 165 6.80 -2.09 7.76
CA ALA A 165 5.47 -1.50 7.61
C ALA A 165 5.33 -0.71 6.31
N ILE A 166 6.38 0.07 5.94
CA ILE A 166 6.43 0.81 4.68
C ILE A 166 6.40 -0.16 3.49
N SER A 167 7.11 -1.27 3.54
CA SER A 167 7.02 -2.32 2.51
C SER A 167 5.58 -2.85 2.37
N GLY A 168 4.82 -2.93 3.47
CA GLY A 168 3.39 -3.20 3.43
C GLY A 168 2.61 -2.14 2.66
N VAL A 169 2.90 -0.85 2.88
CA VAL A 169 2.31 0.25 2.10
C VAL A 169 2.65 0.11 0.62
N LEU A 170 3.90 -0.25 0.27
CA LEU A 170 4.31 -0.52 -1.11
C LEU A 170 3.55 -1.72 -1.72
N GLY A 171 3.24 -2.75 -0.93
CA GLY A 171 2.41 -3.88 -1.34
C GLY A 171 0.97 -3.47 -1.68
N PHE A 172 0.34 -2.62 -0.85
CA PHE A 172 -0.96 -2.00 -1.16
C PHE A 172 -0.89 -1.18 -2.45
N TYR A 173 0.13 -0.34 -2.56
CA TYR A 173 0.33 0.53 -3.72
C TYR A 173 0.51 -0.27 -5.01
N PHE A 174 1.29 -1.35 -4.98
CA PHE A 174 1.53 -2.25 -6.11
C PHE A 174 0.24 -2.85 -6.68
N VAL A 175 -0.70 -3.22 -5.79
CA VAL A 175 -1.99 -3.81 -6.19
C VAL A 175 -2.98 -2.75 -6.67
N TRP A 176 -3.04 -1.61 -6.00
CA TRP A 176 -4.09 -0.62 -6.25
C TRP A 176 -3.73 0.46 -7.25
N PHE A 177 -2.44 0.79 -7.38
CA PHE A 177 -1.97 1.89 -8.22
C PHE A 177 -0.84 1.49 -9.18
N PRO A 178 -0.94 0.32 -9.86
CA PRO A 178 0.16 -0.22 -10.67
C PRO A 178 0.56 0.66 -11.85
N ARG A 179 -0.36 1.53 -12.32
CA ARG A 179 -0.17 2.41 -13.47
C ARG A 179 0.19 3.84 -13.11
N ASN A 180 0.14 4.23 -11.83
CA ASN A 180 0.64 5.53 -11.40
C ASN A 180 2.07 5.71 -11.89
N ARG A 181 2.41 6.95 -12.24
CA ARG A 181 3.73 7.28 -12.78
C ARG A 181 4.63 7.76 -11.66
N VAL A 182 5.66 6.99 -11.35
CA VAL A 182 6.68 7.39 -10.37
C VAL A 182 7.74 8.23 -11.08
N ARG A 183 8.02 9.40 -10.52
CA ARG A 183 9.11 10.28 -10.97
C ARG A 183 10.41 9.80 -10.36
N LEU A 184 11.36 9.39 -11.19
CA LEU A 184 12.65 8.87 -10.78
C LEU A 184 13.75 9.82 -11.22
N TRP A 185 14.57 10.28 -10.30
CA TRP A 185 15.82 10.92 -10.64
C TRP A 185 16.87 9.83 -10.88
N VAL A 186 17.36 9.77 -12.10
CA VAL A 186 18.38 8.82 -12.53
C VAL A 186 19.69 9.56 -12.73
N MET A 187 20.70 9.15 -12.00
CA MET A 187 22.06 9.69 -12.09
C MET A 187 23.06 8.58 -12.41
N LEU A 188 23.57 8.61 -13.63
CA LEU A 188 24.68 7.79 -14.11
C LEU A 188 25.85 8.73 -14.45
N PHE A 189 26.49 9.24 -13.39
CA PHE A 189 27.56 10.22 -13.53
C PHE A 189 28.74 9.67 -14.35
N PRO A 190 29.35 10.48 -15.25
CA PRO A 190 28.99 11.87 -15.60
C PRO A 190 28.02 11.99 -16.81
N PHE A 191 27.54 10.88 -17.38
CA PHE A 191 26.96 10.83 -18.72
C PHE A 191 25.45 11.09 -18.78
N PHE A 192 24.74 10.83 -17.69
CA PHE A 192 23.27 10.94 -17.69
C PHE A 192 22.77 11.40 -16.32
N MET A 193 22.05 12.53 -16.31
CA MET A 193 21.28 13.01 -15.16
C MET A 193 19.94 13.53 -15.66
N ASN A 194 18.86 12.81 -15.38
CA ASN A 194 17.54 13.21 -15.83
C ASN A 194 16.45 12.68 -14.91
N VAL A 195 15.27 13.28 -15.00
CA VAL A 195 14.06 12.79 -14.37
C VAL A 195 13.26 12.00 -15.40
N ILE A 196 13.01 10.74 -15.09
CA ILE A 196 12.20 9.84 -15.90
C ILE A 196 10.92 9.46 -15.18
N TYR A 197 9.90 9.05 -15.92
CA TYR A 197 8.63 8.57 -15.39
C TYR A 197 8.49 7.09 -15.72
N ALA A 198 8.22 6.28 -14.71
CA ALA A 198 7.99 4.85 -14.89
C ALA A 198 6.70 4.40 -14.18
N PRO A 199 5.95 3.43 -14.74
CA PRO A 199 4.81 2.84 -14.05
C PRO A 199 5.22 2.22 -12.71
N ALA A 200 4.44 2.48 -11.66
CA ALA A 200 4.74 2.04 -10.30
C ALA A 200 4.99 0.53 -10.20
N ARG A 201 4.26 -0.30 -10.96
CA ARG A 201 4.46 -1.76 -10.97
C ARG A 201 5.90 -2.18 -11.29
N TRP A 202 6.57 -1.46 -12.20
CA TRP A 202 7.96 -1.78 -12.57
C TRP A 202 8.94 -1.28 -11.52
N VAL A 203 8.70 -0.08 -10.96
CA VAL A 203 9.55 0.49 -9.91
C VAL A 203 9.48 -0.37 -8.65
N LEU A 204 8.29 -0.74 -8.22
CA LEU A 204 8.09 -1.56 -7.02
C LEU A 204 8.47 -3.03 -7.25
N GLY A 205 8.27 -3.55 -8.46
CA GLY A 205 8.76 -4.87 -8.85
C GLY A 205 10.30 -4.95 -8.79
N PHE A 206 10.98 -3.92 -9.29
CA PHE A 206 12.44 -3.79 -9.18
C PHE A 206 12.88 -3.73 -7.70
N TYR A 207 12.24 -2.89 -6.89
CA TYR A 207 12.50 -2.80 -5.46
C TYR A 207 12.40 -4.17 -4.76
N VAL A 208 11.33 -4.94 -5.03
CA VAL A 208 11.16 -6.26 -4.40
C VAL A 208 12.21 -7.24 -4.87
N ILE A 209 12.47 -7.32 -6.18
CA ILE A 209 13.37 -8.33 -6.73
C ILE A 209 14.83 -7.96 -6.48
N VAL A 210 15.24 -6.76 -6.86
CA VAL A 210 16.66 -6.38 -6.90
C VAL A 210 17.17 -5.90 -5.54
N ASP A 211 16.33 -5.12 -4.81
CA ASP A 211 16.76 -4.54 -3.54
C ASP A 211 16.43 -5.44 -2.34
N ASN A 212 15.63 -6.52 -2.51
CA ASN A 212 15.25 -7.38 -1.39
C ASN A 212 15.45 -8.88 -1.66
N ILE A 213 14.88 -9.47 -2.73
CA ILE A 213 14.99 -10.92 -2.95
C ILE A 213 16.44 -11.33 -3.31
N LEU A 214 17.06 -10.63 -4.25
CA LEU A 214 18.44 -10.97 -4.66
C LEU A 214 19.43 -10.83 -3.50
N PRO A 215 19.43 -9.73 -2.70
CA PRO A 215 20.32 -9.65 -1.55
C PRO A 215 19.99 -10.68 -0.46
N LEU A 216 18.70 -11.00 -0.21
CA LEU A 216 18.33 -12.06 0.74
C LEU A 216 18.97 -13.39 0.34
N VAL A 217 18.88 -13.77 -0.95
CA VAL A 217 19.46 -15.02 -1.47
C VAL A 217 20.98 -14.96 -1.42
N ALA A 218 21.58 -13.84 -1.81
CA ALA A 218 23.05 -13.66 -1.83
C ALA A 218 23.67 -13.68 -0.43
N THR A 219 22.94 -13.23 0.61
CA THR A 219 23.42 -13.21 1.99
C THR A 219 22.94 -14.42 2.81
N ALA A 220 22.21 -15.34 2.21
CA ALA A 220 21.73 -16.53 2.89
C ALA A 220 22.92 -17.35 3.46
N GLY A 221 22.87 -17.61 4.76
CA GLY A 221 23.93 -18.36 5.46
C GLY A 221 25.14 -17.53 5.91
N THR A 222 25.19 -16.22 5.63
CA THR A 222 26.23 -15.34 6.20
C THR A 222 25.78 -14.80 7.55
N PRO A 223 26.49 -15.09 8.65
CA PRO A 223 26.20 -14.47 9.94
C PRO A 223 26.58 -12.97 9.88
N GLY A 224 25.68 -12.09 10.28
CA GLY A 224 26.00 -10.68 10.44
C GLY A 224 24.81 -9.76 10.25
N GLY A 225 24.77 -8.71 11.05
CA GLY A 225 23.76 -7.66 10.97
C GLY A 225 23.83 -6.92 9.62
N GLY A 226 22.68 -6.73 9.02
CA GLY A 226 22.52 -6.04 7.76
C GLY A 226 21.06 -5.64 7.59
N VAL A 227 20.67 -5.30 6.37
CA VAL A 227 19.27 -5.00 6.05
C VAL A 227 18.42 -6.26 6.25
N ALA A 228 17.30 -6.11 6.94
CA ALA A 228 16.38 -7.21 7.19
C ALA A 228 15.47 -7.47 5.98
N TYR A 229 16.05 -7.96 4.90
CA TYR A 229 15.35 -8.21 3.63
C TYR A 229 14.09 -9.06 3.79
N GLY A 230 14.12 -10.04 4.71
CA GLY A 230 12.95 -10.84 5.03
C GLY A 230 11.79 -10.03 5.60
N ALA A 231 12.06 -9.01 6.43
CA ALA A 231 11.02 -8.12 6.92
C ALA A 231 10.40 -7.29 5.78
N HIS A 232 11.21 -6.80 4.85
CA HIS A 232 10.70 -6.05 3.69
C HIS A 232 9.80 -6.94 2.81
N ILE A 233 10.23 -8.16 2.51
CA ILE A 233 9.44 -9.12 1.71
C ILE A 233 8.14 -9.47 2.44
N GLY A 234 8.22 -9.79 3.73
CA GLY A 234 7.06 -10.13 4.55
C GLY A 234 6.03 -9.00 4.65
N GLY A 235 6.49 -7.76 4.83
CA GLY A 235 5.65 -6.57 4.81
C GLY A 235 4.97 -6.38 3.46
N PHE A 236 5.73 -6.42 2.36
CA PHE A 236 5.20 -6.27 1.02
C PHE A 236 4.13 -7.33 0.70
N LEU A 237 4.40 -8.60 0.97
CA LEU A 237 3.44 -9.69 0.77
C LEU A 237 2.19 -9.50 1.64
N GLY A 238 2.35 -9.07 2.91
CA GLY A 238 1.23 -8.72 3.79
C GLY A 238 0.33 -7.64 3.17
N GLY A 239 0.92 -6.57 2.64
CA GLY A 239 0.21 -5.51 1.95
C GLY A 239 -0.53 -6.00 0.70
N VAL A 240 0.14 -6.82 -0.14
CA VAL A 240 -0.47 -7.43 -1.34
C VAL A 240 -1.68 -8.29 -0.97
N VAL A 241 -1.55 -9.16 0.03
CA VAL A 241 -2.64 -10.06 0.47
C VAL A 241 -3.83 -9.27 0.98
N VAL A 242 -3.61 -8.29 1.86
CA VAL A 242 -4.68 -7.46 2.40
C VAL A 242 -5.34 -6.61 1.32
N ALA A 243 -4.57 -6.04 0.39
CA ALA A 243 -5.10 -5.30 -0.76
C ALA A 243 -6.00 -6.17 -1.65
N TRP A 244 -5.56 -7.39 -1.92
CA TRP A 244 -6.31 -8.34 -2.73
C TRP A 244 -7.62 -8.79 -2.05
N VAL A 245 -7.58 -9.08 -0.73
CA VAL A 245 -8.77 -9.41 0.04
C VAL A 245 -9.72 -8.22 0.11
N ALA A 246 -9.21 -7.00 0.31
CA ALA A 246 -10.02 -5.78 0.34
C ALA A 246 -10.71 -5.52 -1.01
N ASN A 247 -10.04 -5.77 -2.13
CA ASN A 247 -10.66 -5.67 -3.45
C ASN A 247 -11.83 -6.66 -3.61
N ARG A 248 -11.67 -7.89 -3.13
CA ARG A 248 -12.76 -8.87 -3.14
C ARG A 248 -13.91 -8.45 -2.22
N GLY A 249 -13.59 -7.93 -1.03
CA GLY A 249 -14.58 -7.42 -0.08
C GLY A 249 -15.34 -6.20 -0.62
N ALA A 250 -14.69 -5.28 -1.33
CA ALA A 250 -15.33 -4.10 -1.92
C ALA A 250 -16.37 -4.45 -2.99
N VAL A 251 -16.13 -5.54 -3.74
CA VAL A 251 -17.14 -6.09 -4.69
C VAL A 251 -18.35 -6.69 -3.94
N LEU A 252 -18.19 -6.96 -2.65
CA LEU A 252 -19.19 -7.62 -1.80
C LEU A 252 -20.02 -6.63 -0.94
N THR A 253 -19.67 -5.33 -0.90
CA THR A 253 -20.42 -4.34 -0.13
C THR A 253 -21.66 -3.89 -0.89
N ARG A 254 -22.82 -3.94 -0.23
CA ARG A 254 -24.08 -3.47 -0.81
C ARG A 254 -24.06 -1.96 -1.02
N PRO A 255 -24.50 -1.47 -2.19
CA PRO A 255 -24.73 -0.04 -2.38
C PRO A 255 -25.85 0.45 -1.46
N SER A 256 -25.64 1.60 -0.81
CA SER A 256 -26.58 2.18 0.15
C SER A 256 -27.55 3.22 -0.45
N ASP A 257 -27.48 3.44 -1.78
CA ASP A 257 -28.22 4.52 -2.44
C ASP A 257 -29.74 4.27 -2.52
N PHE A 258 -30.15 3.00 -2.43
CA PHE A 258 -31.53 2.60 -2.28
C PHE A 258 -31.77 2.33 -0.80
N GLY A 259 -32.61 3.14 -0.15
CA GLY A 259 -32.91 3.00 1.27
C GLY A 259 -33.32 1.57 1.62
N THR A 260 -32.65 0.98 2.60
CA THR A 260 -32.95 -0.36 3.12
C THR A 260 -34.22 -0.34 3.98
N GLN A 261 -35.38 -0.09 3.38
CA GLN A 261 -36.62 -0.65 3.92
C GLN A 261 -36.86 -1.97 3.17
N PRO A 262 -36.82 -3.13 3.83
CA PRO A 262 -37.36 -4.33 3.22
C PRO A 262 -38.85 -4.08 2.98
N ALA A 263 -39.24 -4.05 1.73
CA ALA A 263 -40.66 -4.08 1.41
C ALA A 263 -41.26 -5.33 2.08
N PRO A 264 -42.33 -5.21 2.88
CA PRO A 264 -42.95 -6.39 3.48
C PRO A 264 -43.49 -7.26 2.34
N GLY A 265 -42.91 -8.46 2.18
CA GLY A 265 -43.42 -9.45 1.26
C GLY A 265 -42.67 -9.67 -0.06
N ALA A 266 -41.40 -9.24 -0.17
CA ALA A 266 -40.56 -9.57 -1.34
C ALA A 266 -40.26 -11.08 -1.35
N HIS A 267 -41.06 -11.83 -2.07
CA HIS A 267 -40.70 -13.18 -2.51
C HIS A 267 -39.42 -13.06 -3.35
N HIS A 268 -38.42 -13.90 -3.07
CA HIS A 268 -37.23 -14.00 -3.91
C HIS A 268 -37.62 -14.47 -5.31
N GLU A 269 -37.75 -13.53 -6.23
CA GLU A 269 -37.92 -13.87 -7.64
C GLU A 269 -36.59 -14.45 -8.19
N PRO A 270 -36.65 -15.42 -9.11
CA PRO A 270 -35.49 -16.07 -9.66
C PRO A 270 -34.62 -15.09 -10.46
N PRO A 271 -33.28 -15.30 -10.53
CA PRO A 271 -32.34 -14.42 -11.26
C PRO A 271 -32.69 -14.13 -12.73
N GLY A 272 -33.51 -14.95 -13.37
CA GLY A 272 -34.01 -14.73 -14.72
C GLY A 272 -34.98 -13.53 -14.88
N SER A 273 -35.55 -13.03 -13.78
CA SER A 273 -36.46 -11.87 -13.83
C SER A 273 -35.72 -10.54 -13.94
N LEU A 274 -34.48 -10.44 -13.45
CA LEU A 274 -33.64 -9.23 -13.58
C LEU A 274 -33.31 -8.94 -15.06
N ALA A 275 -32.99 -9.98 -15.83
CA ALA A 275 -32.71 -9.85 -17.25
C ALA A 275 -33.96 -9.38 -18.02
N ALA A 276 -35.11 -9.93 -17.70
CA ALA A 276 -36.39 -9.54 -18.30
C ALA A 276 -36.73 -8.06 -18.03
N LEU A 277 -36.59 -7.60 -16.77
CA LEU A 277 -36.82 -6.21 -16.41
C LEU A 277 -35.89 -5.23 -17.18
N ILE A 278 -34.64 -5.61 -17.41
CA ILE A 278 -33.70 -4.78 -18.19
C ILE A 278 -34.09 -4.77 -19.67
N GLU A 279 -34.54 -5.90 -20.23
CA GLU A 279 -34.97 -6.02 -21.63
C GLU A 279 -36.27 -5.25 -21.88
N ASP A 280 -37.20 -5.27 -20.93
CA ASP A 280 -38.47 -4.53 -20.96
C ASP A 280 -38.27 -3.03 -20.71
N GLY A 281 -37.05 -2.59 -20.31
CA GLY A 281 -36.73 -1.20 -20.04
C GLY A 281 -37.16 -0.70 -18.65
N ASP A 282 -37.64 -1.58 -17.76
CA ASP A 282 -37.92 -1.22 -16.36
C ASP A 282 -36.67 -1.25 -15.50
N PHE A 283 -35.78 -0.32 -15.80
CA PHE A 283 -34.51 -0.19 -15.08
C PHE A 283 -34.69 0.15 -13.61
N GLU A 284 -35.77 0.77 -13.21
CA GLU A 284 -35.98 1.14 -11.80
C GLU A 284 -36.32 -0.12 -10.97
N ALA A 285 -37.15 -1.01 -11.47
CA ALA A 285 -37.39 -2.30 -10.84
C ALA A 285 -36.15 -3.19 -10.89
N ALA A 286 -35.42 -3.19 -12.01
CA ALA A 286 -34.17 -3.92 -12.16
C ALA A 286 -33.11 -3.44 -11.15
N ALA A 287 -32.98 -2.11 -10.94
CA ALA A 287 -32.04 -1.52 -9.97
C ALA A 287 -32.38 -1.93 -8.53
N ARG A 288 -33.65 -1.84 -8.14
CA ARG A 288 -34.11 -2.29 -6.80
C ARG A 288 -33.81 -3.78 -6.59
N MET A 289 -34.13 -4.61 -7.59
CA MET A 289 -33.84 -6.03 -7.54
C MET A 289 -32.35 -6.33 -7.42
N TYR A 290 -31.51 -5.71 -8.25
CA TYR A 290 -30.05 -5.91 -8.22
C TYR A 290 -29.44 -5.57 -6.85
N VAL A 291 -29.86 -4.47 -6.25
CA VAL A 291 -29.38 -4.06 -4.91
C VAL A 291 -29.84 -5.04 -3.81
N GLY A 292 -30.99 -5.69 -4.00
CA GLY A 292 -31.51 -6.73 -3.10
C GLY A 292 -30.77 -8.06 -3.16
N LEU A 293 -30.07 -8.35 -4.27
CA LEU A 293 -29.36 -9.62 -4.47
C LEU A 293 -28.14 -9.76 -3.57
N SER A 294 -27.88 -10.97 -3.09
CA SER A 294 -26.61 -11.28 -2.40
C SER A 294 -25.46 -11.31 -3.40
N THR A 295 -24.24 -11.21 -2.91
CA THR A 295 -23.02 -11.27 -3.74
C THR A 295 -22.91 -12.52 -4.59
N ARG A 296 -23.35 -13.68 -4.06
CA ARG A 296 -23.35 -14.95 -4.82
C ARG A 296 -24.36 -14.92 -5.96
N GLU A 297 -25.52 -14.30 -5.73
CA GLU A 297 -26.59 -14.17 -6.70
C GLU A 297 -26.27 -13.14 -7.80
N THR A 298 -25.40 -12.16 -7.55
CA THR A 298 -24.98 -11.19 -8.57
C THR A 298 -23.92 -11.74 -9.54
N THR A 299 -23.38 -12.94 -9.29
CA THR A 299 -22.36 -13.54 -10.15
C THR A 299 -22.97 -14.03 -11.45
N ARG A 300 -22.59 -13.41 -12.58
CA ARG A 300 -23.04 -13.78 -13.94
C ARG A 300 -24.57 -13.80 -14.13
N VAL A 301 -25.28 -12.99 -13.36
CA VAL A 301 -26.75 -12.87 -13.47
C VAL A 301 -27.16 -12.04 -14.68
N MET A 302 -26.27 -11.14 -15.11
CA MET A 302 -26.48 -10.25 -16.26
C MET A 302 -25.45 -10.55 -17.34
N THR A 303 -25.85 -10.38 -18.59
CA THR A 303 -24.92 -10.32 -19.71
C THR A 303 -24.09 -9.04 -19.66
N GLU A 304 -23.00 -8.97 -20.46
CA GLU A 304 -22.19 -7.77 -20.60
C GLU A 304 -23.03 -6.54 -20.95
N ARG A 305 -23.90 -6.65 -21.95
CA ARG A 305 -24.78 -5.58 -22.39
C ARG A 305 -25.74 -5.12 -21.30
N GLN A 306 -26.38 -6.05 -20.59
CA GLN A 306 -27.33 -5.75 -19.51
C GLN A 306 -26.64 -5.02 -18.35
N SER A 307 -25.44 -5.46 -17.97
CA SER A 307 -24.63 -4.80 -16.91
C SER A 307 -24.29 -3.34 -17.27
N LEU A 308 -23.87 -3.10 -18.52
CA LEU A 308 -23.57 -1.73 -18.98
C LEU A 308 -24.82 -0.86 -19.04
N LEU A 309 -25.94 -1.38 -19.52
CA LEU A 309 -27.21 -0.65 -19.57
C LEU A 309 -27.67 -0.24 -18.18
N LEU A 310 -27.68 -1.19 -17.23
CA LEU A 310 -28.07 -0.93 -15.84
C LEU A 310 -27.13 0.05 -15.15
N GLY A 311 -25.81 -0.17 -15.27
CA GLY A 311 -24.79 0.73 -14.68
C GLY A 311 -24.90 2.16 -15.21
N ASN A 312 -25.06 2.33 -16.52
CA ASN A 312 -25.23 3.65 -17.13
C ASN A 312 -26.54 4.33 -16.71
N TRP A 313 -27.64 3.58 -16.63
CA TRP A 313 -28.92 4.11 -16.17
C TRP A 313 -28.84 4.56 -14.71
N MET A 314 -28.27 3.74 -13.82
CA MET A 314 -28.05 4.09 -12.42
C MET A 314 -27.19 5.35 -12.27
N ALA A 315 -26.09 5.45 -13.03
CA ALA A 315 -25.22 6.63 -13.01
C ALA A 315 -25.97 7.90 -13.44
N ALA A 316 -26.76 7.82 -14.50
CA ALA A 316 -27.55 8.94 -15.01
C ALA A 316 -28.65 9.40 -14.05
N ARG A 317 -29.17 8.51 -13.20
CA ARG A 317 -30.18 8.81 -12.17
C ARG A 317 -29.59 9.22 -10.82
N GLY A 318 -28.25 9.26 -10.68
CA GLY A 318 -27.59 9.66 -9.44
C GLY A 318 -27.39 8.53 -8.43
N HIS A 319 -27.69 7.29 -8.79
CA HIS A 319 -27.41 6.09 -7.96
C HIS A 319 -25.92 5.69 -8.05
N ILE A 320 -25.07 6.60 -7.63
CA ILE A 320 -23.62 6.60 -7.91
C ILE A 320 -22.91 5.35 -7.36
N HIS A 321 -23.17 4.99 -6.09
CA HIS A 321 -22.56 3.80 -5.46
C HIS A 321 -23.02 2.51 -6.11
N ALA A 322 -24.31 2.41 -6.44
CA ALA A 322 -24.87 1.25 -7.11
C ALA A 322 -24.30 1.10 -8.54
N ALA A 323 -24.22 2.19 -9.29
CA ALA A 323 -23.62 2.22 -10.61
C ALA A 323 -22.16 1.77 -10.59
N LEU A 324 -21.36 2.30 -9.64
CA LEU A 324 -19.96 1.91 -9.49
C LEU A 324 -19.84 0.41 -9.16
N ALA A 325 -20.70 -0.14 -8.30
CA ALA A 325 -20.71 -1.55 -7.96
C ALA A 325 -21.04 -2.43 -9.18
N VAL A 326 -22.00 -2.01 -10.03
CA VAL A 326 -22.33 -2.71 -11.28
C VAL A 326 -21.11 -2.72 -12.23
N PHE A 327 -20.46 -1.60 -12.47
CA PHE A 327 -19.28 -1.55 -13.32
C PHE A 327 -18.11 -2.38 -12.76
N GLN A 328 -17.84 -2.28 -11.47
CA GLN A 328 -16.80 -3.09 -10.82
C GLN A 328 -17.11 -4.59 -10.92
N ARG A 329 -18.38 -4.96 -10.76
CA ARG A 329 -18.81 -6.36 -10.92
C ARG A 329 -18.62 -6.83 -12.37
N TYR A 330 -19.04 -6.01 -13.34
CA TYR A 330 -18.78 -6.28 -14.76
C TYR A 330 -17.30 -6.60 -15.01
N LEU A 331 -16.40 -5.76 -14.50
CA LEU A 331 -14.95 -5.94 -14.72
C LEU A 331 -14.37 -7.19 -14.06
N VAL A 332 -15.02 -7.71 -13.02
CA VAL A 332 -14.65 -9.02 -12.42
C VAL A 332 -15.16 -10.19 -13.27
N ASP A 333 -16.40 -10.10 -13.76
CA ASP A 333 -17.02 -11.18 -14.50
C ASP A 333 -16.57 -11.25 -15.98
N TYR A 334 -16.25 -10.08 -16.57
CA TYR A 334 -15.90 -9.91 -17.99
C TYR A 334 -14.66 -8.97 -18.16
N PRO A 335 -13.47 -9.33 -17.65
CA PRO A 335 -12.31 -8.41 -17.61
C PRO A 335 -11.77 -8.01 -18.98
N ILE A 336 -12.05 -8.80 -20.03
CA ILE A 336 -11.65 -8.57 -21.43
C ILE A 336 -12.87 -8.62 -22.37
N GLY A 337 -14.08 -8.45 -21.84
CA GLY A 337 -15.32 -8.42 -22.63
C GLY A 337 -15.36 -7.22 -23.57
N GLU A 338 -16.24 -7.28 -24.58
CA GLU A 338 -16.39 -6.20 -25.58
C GLU A 338 -16.71 -4.85 -24.93
N GLY A 339 -17.46 -4.84 -23.82
CA GLY A 339 -17.81 -3.64 -23.08
C GLY A 339 -16.84 -3.28 -21.92
N ALA A 340 -15.73 -3.98 -21.76
CA ALA A 340 -14.82 -3.75 -20.63
C ALA A 340 -14.26 -2.33 -20.63
N ALA A 341 -13.92 -1.77 -21.78
CA ALA A 341 -13.49 -0.39 -21.90
C ALA A 341 -14.57 0.61 -21.45
N ASP A 342 -15.83 0.38 -21.79
CA ASP A 342 -16.96 1.22 -21.38
C ASP A 342 -17.20 1.12 -19.86
N ALA A 343 -17.12 -0.08 -19.29
CA ALA A 343 -17.22 -0.28 -17.85
C ALA A 343 -16.09 0.41 -17.09
N HIS A 344 -14.86 0.35 -17.61
CA HIS A 344 -13.74 1.09 -17.04
C HIS A 344 -13.95 2.61 -17.12
N VAL A 345 -14.42 3.15 -18.23
CA VAL A 345 -14.73 4.58 -18.35
C VAL A 345 -15.85 4.97 -17.38
N GLY A 346 -16.92 4.18 -17.29
CA GLY A 346 -18.03 4.41 -16.36
C GLY A 346 -17.54 4.46 -14.91
N ALA A 347 -16.79 3.45 -14.47
CA ALA A 347 -16.20 3.41 -13.12
C ALA A 347 -15.23 4.59 -12.89
N GLY A 348 -14.33 4.88 -13.84
CA GLY A 348 -13.35 5.95 -13.72
C GLY A 348 -13.98 7.33 -13.61
N LEU A 349 -14.98 7.64 -14.44
CA LEU A 349 -15.66 8.93 -14.38
C LEU A 349 -16.48 9.12 -13.10
N LEU A 350 -17.12 8.06 -12.57
CA LEU A 350 -17.78 8.10 -11.28
C LEU A 350 -16.79 8.37 -10.13
N GLN A 351 -15.68 7.65 -10.11
CA GLN A 351 -14.62 7.86 -9.12
C GLN A 351 -14.05 9.27 -9.17
N LEU A 352 -13.84 9.83 -10.37
CA LEU A 352 -13.30 11.17 -10.53
C LEU A 352 -14.29 12.25 -10.07
N ARG A 353 -15.52 12.18 -10.59
CA ARG A 353 -16.49 13.30 -10.49
C ARG A 353 -17.36 13.25 -9.26
N ALA A 354 -17.75 12.05 -8.83
CA ALA A 354 -18.64 11.87 -7.70
C ALA A 354 -17.90 11.59 -6.40
N PHE A 355 -16.82 10.81 -6.45
CA PHE A 355 -16.05 10.44 -5.25
C PHE A 355 -14.79 11.28 -5.02
N GLY A 356 -14.37 12.11 -5.98
CA GLY A 356 -13.15 12.91 -5.88
C GLY A 356 -11.88 12.05 -5.73
N GLN A 357 -11.85 10.89 -6.39
CA GLN A 357 -10.76 9.92 -6.30
C GLN A 357 -9.93 9.86 -7.61
N PRO A 358 -9.09 10.86 -7.89
CA PRO A 358 -8.37 10.95 -9.16
C PRO A 358 -7.42 9.77 -9.40
N THR A 359 -6.81 9.21 -8.35
CA THR A 359 -5.87 8.08 -8.46
C THR A 359 -6.57 6.80 -8.87
N ALA A 360 -7.73 6.49 -8.27
CA ALA A 360 -8.52 5.33 -8.65
C ALA A 360 -9.12 5.51 -10.07
N ALA A 361 -9.61 6.72 -10.38
CA ALA A 361 -10.11 7.07 -11.71
C ALA A 361 -9.04 6.89 -12.79
N TYR A 362 -7.81 7.31 -12.52
CA TYR A 362 -6.68 7.19 -13.45
C TYR A 362 -6.43 5.73 -13.85
N GLN A 363 -6.46 4.79 -12.89
CA GLN A 363 -6.25 3.37 -13.19
C GLN A 363 -7.29 2.85 -14.19
N HIS A 364 -8.56 3.16 -13.96
CA HIS A 364 -9.65 2.74 -14.85
C HIS A 364 -9.56 3.41 -16.22
N LEU A 365 -9.31 4.72 -16.30
CA LEU A 365 -9.25 5.44 -17.58
C LEU A 365 -8.07 5.01 -18.45
N VAL A 366 -6.92 4.69 -17.84
CA VAL A 366 -5.77 4.15 -18.58
C VAL A 366 -6.05 2.72 -19.05
N GLU A 367 -6.66 1.87 -18.21
CA GLU A 367 -7.06 0.51 -18.59
C GLU A 367 -8.01 0.53 -19.78
N ALA A 368 -9.00 1.43 -19.76
CA ALA A 368 -9.92 1.59 -20.87
C ALA A 368 -9.22 1.85 -22.20
N LEU A 369 -8.16 2.68 -22.20
CA LEU A 369 -7.38 2.99 -23.42
C LEU A 369 -6.53 1.80 -23.90
N GLU A 370 -6.06 0.94 -22.97
CA GLU A 370 -5.30 -0.28 -23.32
C GLU A 370 -6.19 -1.35 -23.99
N LEU A 371 -7.51 -1.33 -23.74
CA LEU A 371 -8.48 -2.28 -24.26
C LEU A 371 -9.00 -1.95 -25.69
N LYS A 372 -8.37 -1.02 -26.40
CA LYS A 372 -8.75 -0.59 -27.74
C LYS A 372 -10.22 -0.14 -27.81
N PRO A 373 -10.62 0.91 -27.09
CA PRO A 373 -11.98 1.37 -26.95
C PRO A 373 -12.58 1.88 -28.28
N SER A 374 -13.92 2.02 -28.32
CA SER A 374 -14.58 2.76 -29.39
C SER A 374 -14.13 4.23 -29.40
N PRO A 375 -14.22 4.97 -30.53
CA PRO A 375 -13.83 6.39 -30.59
C PRO A 375 -14.54 7.26 -29.54
N ARG A 376 -15.80 6.95 -29.20
CA ARG A 376 -16.55 7.65 -28.16
C ARG A 376 -15.97 7.37 -26.77
N THR A 377 -15.72 6.12 -26.46
CA THR A 377 -15.16 5.65 -25.17
C THR A 377 -13.75 6.19 -24.98
N GLU A 378 -12.94 6.18 -26.05
CA GLU A 378 -11.59 6.79 -26.06
C GLU A 378 -11.65 8.29 -25.74
N SER A 379 -12.55 9.02 -26.38
CA SER A 379 -12.72 10.46 -26.14
C SER A 379 -13.07 10.74 -24.67
N LEU A 380 -14.00 9.96 -24.08
CA LEU A 380 -14.40 10.10 -22.68
C LEU A 380 -13.23 9.79 -21.72
N ALA A 381 -12.47 8.72 -22.00
CA ALA A 381 -11.30 8.36 -21.22
C ALA A 381 -10.24 9.47 -21.23
N ARG A 382 -9.92 10.01 -22.41
CA ARG A 382 -8.96 11.11 -22.58
C ARG A 382 -9.41 12.40 -21.90
N GLN A 383 -10.71 12.72 -21.96
CA GLN A 383 -11.28 13.88 -21.25
C GLN A 383 -11.15 13.70 -19.72
N GLY A 384 -11.44 12.51 -19.18
CA GLY A 384 -11.24 12.22 -17.76
C GLY A 384 -9.78 12.35 -17.34
N LEU A 385 -8.84 11.85 -18.13
CA LEU A 385 -7.40 12.00 -17.86
C LEU A 385 -6.94 13.46 -17.93
N ALA A 386 -7.47 14.25 -18.86
CA ALA A 386 -7.20 15.68 -18.93
C ALA A 386 -7.74 16.44 -17.71
N GLN A 387 -8.91 16.07 -17.20
CA GLN A 387 -9.46 16.62 -15.94
C GLN A 387 -8.55 16.30 -14.76
N ILE A 388 -8.04 15.05 -14.62
CA ILE A 388 -7.08 14.67 -13.58
C ILE A 388 -5.82 15.53 -13.67
N THR A 389 -5.25 15.68 -14.88
CA THR A 389 -4.05 16.50 -15.09
C THR A 389 -4.28 17.98 -14.72
N ALA A 390 -5.45 18.53 -15.02
CA ALA A 390 -5.79 19.91 -14.67
C ALA A 390 -5.90 20.10 -13.16
N LEU A 391 -6.53 19.15 -12.45
CA LEU A 391 -6.63 19.17 -10.97
C LEU A 391 -5.24 19.18 -10.32
N GLN A 392 -4.30 18.40 -10.84
CA GLN A 392 -2.95 18.33 -10.30
C GLN A 392 -2.11 19.58 -10.54
N LYS A 393 -2.23 20.19 -11.70
CA LYS A 393 -1.56 21.48 -11.98
C LYS A 393 -2.05 22.58 -11.05
N PHE A 394 -3.33 22.57 -10.71
CA PHE A 394 -3.91 23.56 -9.77
C PHE A 394 -3.35 23.38 -8.34
N GLN A 395 -3.16 22.15 -7.90
CA GLN A 395 -2.60 21.85 -6.58
C GLN A 395 -1.12 22.28 -6.45
N ILE A 396 -0.31 22.08 -7.49
CA ILE A 396 1.11 22.48 -7.50
C ILE A 396 1.26 24.01 -7.47
N ASN A 397 0.37 24.77 -8.11
CA ASN A 397 0.42 26.23 -8.13
C ASN A 397 -0.16 26.90 -6.88
N SER A 398 -0.81 26.15 -5.99
CA SER A 398 -1.41 26.63 -4.74
C SER A 398 -0.58 26.29 -3.48
N MET A 399 0.54 25.61 -3.63
CA MET A 399 1.57 25.38 -2.61
C MET A 399 2.74 26.33 -2.81
#